data_981c509fe7791aa3f76e760237076ec7
#
_entry.id   981c509fe7791aa3f76e760237076ec7
#
_cell.length_a   1.000
_cell.length_b   1.000
_cell.length_c   1.000
_cell.angle_alpha   90.00
_cell.angle_beta   90.00
_cell.angle_gamma   90.00
#
_symmetry.space_group_name_H-M   'P 1'
#
loop_
_entity.id
_entity.type
_entity.pdbx_description
1 polymer ?
#
loop_
_entity_poly.entity_id
_entity_poly.type
_entity_poly.pdbx_seq_one_letter_code
_entity_poly.pdbx_strand_id
1 'polypeptide(L)'
;MDVLIFNSWHWWTHTSGLQPWDYMREGNQLYKDMNRLVAYYKGLNTWARWINNNIVPSRTQVFFQGVSPVHYDGREWNEPLKSCNGQTQPFMGQRYPGGLPLGWVVVNKVLSRIRKPVHLLDLTTLSEYRKDAHPSLYNGISKDLDCSHWCLPGLPDTWNLLLYSSLTS
;
A
#
# COMPACT_ATOMS: atom_id res chain seq x y z
N MET A 1 -14.53 -17.31 -14.05
CA MET A 1 -13.63 -17.26 -12.88
C MET A 1 -13.64 -15.86 -12.34
N ASP A 2 -13.93 -15.68 -11.05
CA ASP A 2 -13.93 -14.35 -10.44
C ASP A 2 -12.52 -13.93 -10.05
N VAL A 3 -12.24 -12.63 -10.09
CA VAL A 3 -10.99 -12.05 -9.62
C VAL A 3 -11.28 -11.06 -8.52
N LEU A 4 -10.65 -11.23 -7.37
CA LEU A 4 -10.74 -10.31 -6.25
C LEU A 4 -9.37 -9.67 -6.00
N ILE A 5 -9.33 -8.36 -6.01
CA ILE A 5 -8.12 -7.58 -5.74
C ILE A 5 -8.35 -6.75 -4.49
N PHE A 6 -7.51 -6.95 -3.50
CA PHE A 6 -7.55 -6.22 -2.23
C PHE A 6 -6.34 -5.32 -2.13
N ASN A 7 -6.54 -4.11 -1.61
CA ASN A 7 -5.47 -3.24 -1.18
C ASN A 7 -5.83 -2.57 0.13
N SER A 8 -4.84 -2.22 0.93
CA SER A 8 -5.08 -1.50 2.18
C SER A 8 -3.76 -1.06 2.81
N TRP A 9 -3.60 0.22 3.10
CA TRP A 9 -2.46 0.72 3.89
C TRP A 9 -2.69 2.14 4.41
N HIS A 10 -2.72 3.18 3.54
CA HIS A 10 -2.60 4.58 3.93
C HIS A 10 -3.61 5.02 5.00
N TRP A 11 -4.87 4.63 4.87
CA TRP A 11 -5.91 4.95 5.83
C TRP A 11 -5.61 4.46 7.25
N TRP A 12 -4.87 3.37 7.40
CA TRP A 12 -4.46 2.87 8.71
C TRP A 12 -3.44 3.78 9.40
N THR A 13 -2.71 4.61 8.67
CA THR A 13 -1.67 5.50 9.20
C THR A 13 -2.20 6.87 9.63
N HIS A 14 -3.43 7.22 9.25
CA HIS A 14 -4.02 8.50 9.58
C HIS A 14 -4.19 8.69 11.09
N THR A 15 -3.84 9.90 11.57
CA THR A 15 -3.91 10.28 12.98
C THR A 15 -4.50 11.67 13.14
N SER A 16 -4.92 12.03 14.33
CA SER A 16 -5.44 13.37 14.66
C SER A 16 -6.59 13.78 13.73
N GLY A 17 -6.59 15.00 13.22
CA GLY A 17 -7.65 15.55 12.35
C GLY A 17 -7.86 14.83 11.02
N LEU A 18 -6.92 14.01 10.59
CA LEU A 18 -7.03 13.19 9.38
C LEU A 18 -7.64 11.81 9.65
N GLN A 19 -7.83 11.44 10.91
CA GLN A 19 -8.41 10.16 11.29
C GLN A 19 -9.93 10.17 11.04
N PRO A 20 -10.45 9.31 10.13
CA PRO A 20 -11.87 9.32 9.76
C PRO A 20 -12.76 8.48 10.69
N TRP A 21 -12.29 8.15 11.88
CA TRP A 21 -13.04 7.37 12.89
C TRP A 21 -12.79 7.90 14.30
N ASP A 22 -13.77 7.72 15.19
CA ASP A 22 -13.69 8.14 16.60
C ASP A 22 -13.08 7.04 17.49
N TYR A 23 -13.34 5.77 17.16
CA TYR A 23 -12.91 4.62 17.95
C TYR A 23 -12.47 3.46 17.05
N MET A 24 -11.55 2.64 17.58
CA MET A 24 -11.21 1.34 17.04
C MET A 24 -11.87 0.24 17.87
N ARG A 25 -12.45 -0.77 17.24
CA ARG A 25 -13.12 -1.88 17.93
C ARG A 25 -12.39 -3.19 17.68
N GLU A 26 -12.12 -3.92 18.75
CA GLU A 26 -11.64 -5.29 18.73
C GLU A 26 -12.55 -6.18 19.60
N GLY A 27 -13.30 -7.06 19.00
CA GLY A 27 -14.32 -7.83 19.70
C GLY A 27 -15.34 -6.92 20.41
N ASN A 28 -15.42 -7.01 21.72
CA ASN A 28 -16.31 -6.18 22.54
C ASN A 28 -15.60 -4.96 23.16
N GLN A 29 -14.29 -4.79 22.90
CA GLN A 29 -13.53 -3.66 23.45
C GLN A 29 -13.46 -2.51 22.46
N LEU A 30 -13.61 -1.28 22.98
CA LEU A 30 -13.43 -0.04 22.25
C LEU A 30 -12.14 0.64 22.70
N TYR A 31 -11.35 1.07 21.74
CA TYR A 31 -10.13 1.83 21.96
C TYR A 31 -10.28 3.19 21.29
N LYS A 32 -9.90 4.25 22.01
CA LYS A 32 -9.84 5.58 21.39
C LYS A 32 -8.78 5.62 20.29
N ASP A 33 -7.69 4.92 20.53
CA ASP A 33 -6.59 4.75 19.57
C ASP A 33 -5.78 3.48 19.91
N MET A 34 -5.02 2.96 18.93
CA MET A 34 -4.04 1.90 19.13
C MET A 34 -2.86 2.08 18.14
N ASN A 35 -1.75 1.40 18.40
CA ASN A 35 -0.63 1.36 17.47
C ASN A 35 -1.10 0.93 16.07
N ARG A 36 -0.80 1.73 15.05
CA ARG A 36 -1.31 1.57 13.70
C ARG A 36 -0.89 0.25 13.04
N LEU A 37 0.33 -0.19 13.27
CA LEU A 37 0.80 -1.48 12.74
C LEU A 37 0.09 -2.66 13.41
N VAL A 38 -0.22 -2.54 14.71
CA VAL A 38 -1.00 -3.54 15.44
C VAL A 38 -2.44 -3.56 14.91
N ALA A 39 -3.06 -2.39 14.72
CA ALA A 39 -4.40 -2.29 14.16
C ALA A 39 -4.46 -2.90 12.75
N TYR A 40 -3.52 -2.55 11.89
CA TYR A 40 -3.39 -3.09 10.54
C TYR A 40 -3.21 -4.60 10.54
N TYR A 41 -2.31 -5.12 11.37
CA TYR A 41 -2.11 -6.56 11.54
C TYR A 41 -3.40 -7.28 11.96
N LYS A 42 -4.15 -6.72 12.91
CA LYS A 42 -5.43 -7.29 13.37
C LYS A 42 -6.49 -7.27 12.24
N GLY A 43 -6.59 -6.16 11.52
CA GLY A 43 -7.49 -6.01 10.37
C GLY A 43 -7.18 -7.03 9.28
N LEU A 44 -5.92 -7.15 8.87
CA LEU A 44 -5.49 -8.12 7.88
C LEU A 44 -5.69 -9.57 8.33
N ASN A 45 -5.52 -9.90 9.61
CA ASN A 45 -5.84 -11.24 10.12
C ASN A 45 -7.35 -11.53 10.05
N THR A 46 -8.21 -10.53 10.22
CA THR A 46 -9.65 -10.69 10.02
C THR A 46 -9.97 -10.98 8.56
N TRP A 47 -9.37 -10.23 7.64
CA TRP A 47 -9.46 -10.49 6.21
C TRP A 47 -8.92 -11.89 5.85
N ALA A 48 -7.77 -12.28 6.39
CA ALA A 48 -7.18 -13.60 6.14
C ALA A 48 -8.09 -14.77 6.59
N ARG A 49 -8.78 -14.62 7.74
CA ARG A 49 -9.79 -15.59 8.17
C ARG A 49 -10.95 -15.65 7.19
N TRP A 50 -11.42 -14.49 6.70
CA TRP A 50 -12.47 -14.44 5.69
C TRP A 50 -12.05 -15.15 4.40
N ILE A 51 -10.84 -14.91 3.89
CA ILE A 51 -10.28 -15.62 2.73
C ILE A 51 -10.31 -17.13 2.95
N ASN A 52 -9.76 -17.60 4.08
CA ASN A 52 -9.69 -19.02 4.39
C ASN A 52 -11.07 -19.71 4.47
N ASN A 53 -12.09 -18.98 4.88
CA ASN A 53 -13.43 -19.54 5.10
C ASN A 53 -14.34 -19.43 3.85
N ASN A 54 -14.15 -18.42 3.00
CA ASN A 54 -15.12 -18.10 1.96
C ASN A 54 -14.60 -18.31 0.53
N ILE A 55 -13.29 -18.34 0.31
CA ILE A 55 -12.75 -18.47 -1.05
C ILE A 55 -12.71 -19.95 -1.48
N VAL A 56 -13.17 -20.19 -2.69
CA VAL A 56 -13.03 -21.47 -3.41
C VAL A 56 -12.01 -21.24 -4.54
N PRO A 57 -10.76 -21.73 -4.42
CA PRO A 57 -9.68 -21.38 -5.35
C PRO A 57 -9.94 -21.81 -6.81
N SER A 58 -10.75 -22.84 -7.04
CA SER A 58 -11.13 -23.26 -8.39
C SER A 58 -12.11 -22.31 -9.08
N ARG A 59 -12.69 -21.35 -8.35
CA ARG A 59 -13.68 -20.38 -8.86
C ARG A 59 -13.20 -18.95 -8.79
N THR A 60 -12.30 -18.65 -7.83
CA THR A 60 -11.91 -17.26 -7.52
C THR A 60 -10.40 -17.15 -7.33
N GLN A 61 -9.77 -16.32 -8.12
CA GLN A 61 -8.40 -15.87 -7.89
C GLN A 61 -8.39 -14.67 -6.96
N VAL A 62 -7.45 -14.66 -6.02
CA VAL A 62 -7.32 -13.57 -5.05
C VAL A 62 -5.94 -12.95 -5.19
N PHE A 63 -5.94 -11.62 -5.32
CA PHE A 63 -4.73 -10.81 -5.33
C PHE A 63 -4.74 -9.86 -4.13
N PHE A 64 -3.58 -9.64 -3.56
CA PHE A 64 -3.35 -8.54 -2.64
C PHE A 64 -2.35 -7.58 -3.27
N GLN A 65 -2.77 -6.36 -3.52
CA GLN A 65 -1.89 -5.29 -4.01
C GLN A 65 -0.96 -4.86 -2.89
N GLY A 66 0.33 -4.88 -3.14
CA GLY A 66 1.36 -4.49 -2.18
C GLY A 66 1.22 -3.04 -1.70
N VAL A 67 1.93 -2.73 -0.64
CA VAL A 67 1.93 -1.40 -0.04
C VAL A 67 2.55 -0.39 -1.01
N SER A 68 1.80 0.62 -1.39
CA SER A 68 2.31 1.75 -2.15
C SER A 68 3.09 2.70 -1.21
N PRO A 69 4.34 3.07 -1.51
CA PRO A 69 5.10 4.01 -0.69
C PRO A 69 4.60 5.45 -0.84
N VAL A 70 5.08 6.31 0.04
CA VAL A 70 4.92 7.76 -0.03
C VAL A 70 6.30 8.41 -0.17
N HIS A 71 6.38 9.62 -0.74
CA HIS A 71 7.64 10.32 -0.97
C HIS A 71 7.61 11.75 -0.38
N TYR A 72 7.16 11.87 0.88
CA TYR A 72 7.18 13.15 1.60
C TYR A 72 8.55 13.52 2.15
N ASP A 73 9.39 12.53 2.44
CA ASP A 73 10.66 12.67 3.14
C ASP A 73 11.84 12.25 2.27
N GLY A 74 12.58 13.22 1.76
CA GLY A 74 13.74 12.99 0.90
C GLY A 74 14.90 12.26 1.56
N ARG A 75 14.90 12.08 2.90
CA ARG A 75 15.88 11.24 3.59
C ARG A 75 15.83 9.80 3.10
N GLU A 76 14.67 9.34 2.64
CA GLU A 76 14.49 7.99 2.10
C GLU A 76 15.27 7.74 0.81
N TRP A 77 15.68 8.80 0.09
CA TRP A 77 16.51 8.69 -1.12
C TRP A 77 17.75 9.58 -1.10
N ASN A 78 18.25 9.90 0.12
CA ASN A 78 19.46 10.68 0.36
C ASN A 78 19.39 12.18 -0.05
N GLU A 79 18.20 12.76 -0.10
CA GLU A 79 17.96 14.17 -0.35
C GLU A 79 17.15 14.82 0.77
N PRO A 80 17.67 14.96 2.01
CA PRO A 80 16.90 15.23 3.24
C PRO A 80 16.08 16.52 3.25
N LEU A 81 16.35 17.46 2.35
CA LEU A 81 15.60 18.72 2.26
C LEU A 81 14.53 18.70 1.16
N LYS A 82 14.30 17.54 0.53
CA LYS A 82 13.35 17.40 -0.57
C LYS A 82 12.15 16.52 -0.20
N SER A 83 11.13 16.63 -1.01
CA SER A 83 9.96 15.75 -1.07
C SER A 83 9.72 15.37 -2.52
N CYS A 84 8.59 14.77 -2.84
CA CYS A 84 8.21 14.53 -4.25
C CYS A 84 8.04 15.83 -5.06
N ASN A 85 7.94 16.97 -4.39
CA ASN A 85 7.79 18.26 -5.08
C ASN A 85 9.02 18.58 -5.93
N GLY A 86 8.77 18.86 -7.21
CA GLY A 86 9.82 19.17 -8.18
C GLY A 86 10.68 17.98 -8.60
N GLN A 87 10.33 16.76 -8.18
CA GLN A 87 11.00 15.56 -8.70
C GLN A 87 10.50 15.27 -10.12
N THR A 88 11.46 15.15 -11.05
CA THR A 88 11.17 14.91 -12.49
C THR A 88 11.87 13.66 -13.02
N GLN A 89 12.59 12.96 -12.15
CA GLN A 89 13.33 11.75 -12.49
C GLN A 89 13.13 10.70 -11.39
N PRO A 90 13.06 9.43 -11.75
CA PRO A 90 13.07 8.34 -10.78
C PRO A 90 14.36 8.35 -9.95
N PHE A 91 14.36 7.60 -8.86
CA PHE A 91 15.60 7.32 -8.15
C PHE A 91 16.51 6.42 -9.01
N MET A 92 17.71 6.88 -9.32
CA MET A 92 18.62 6.23 -10.27
C MET A 92 19.65 5.29 -9.62
N GLY A 93 19.57 5.06 -8.30
CA GLY A 93 20.46 4.15 -7.58
C GLY A 93 20.13 2.67 -7.82
N GLN A 94 21.09 1.80 -7.59
CA GLN A 94 20.89 0.34 -7.70
C GLN A 94 19.99 -0.22 -6.61
N ARG A 95 19.97 0.41 -5.45
CA ARG A 95 19.14 0.03 -4.30
C ARG A 95 18.54 1.29 -3.67
N TYR A 96 17.23 1.23 -3.42
CA TYR A 96 16.55 2.32 -2.72
C TYR A 96 16.98 2.34 -1.24
N PRO A 97 17.46 3.49 -0.72
CA PRO A 97 18.06 3.54 0.61
C PRO A 97 17.06 3.57 1.76
N GLY A 98 15.84 4.03 1.52
CA GLY A 98 14.79 4.16 2.56
C GLY A 98 14.28 2.83 3.12
N GLY A 99 14.53 1.72 2.42
CA GLY A 99 14.04 0.40 2.80
C GLY A 99 12.53 0.25 2.58
N LEU A 100 11.99 -0.90 2.95
CA LEU A 100 10.57 -1.22 2.73
C LEU A 100 9.69 -0.60 3.80
N PRO A 101 8.50 -0.08 3.45
CA PRO A 101 7.53 0.43 4.41
C PRO A 101 7.15 -0.65 5.45
N LEU A 102 6.96 -0.24 6.70
CA LEU A 102 6.59 -1.18 7.77
C LEU A 102 5.28 -1.94 7.49
N GLY A 103 4.37 -1.34 6.73
CA GLY A 103 3.15 -2.00 6.26
C GLY A 103 3.43 -3.23 5.39
N TRP A 104 4.49 -3.20 4.58
CA TRP A 104 4.93 -4.34 3.77
C TRP A 104 5.27 -5.57 4.64
N VAL A 105 5.97 -5.34 5.76
CA VAL A 105 6.31 -6.41 6.71
C VAL A 105 5.06 -7.05 7.29
N VAL A 106 4.05 -6.25 7.62
CA VAL A 106 2.77 -6.74 8.13
C VAL A 106 2.03 -7.55 7.07
N VAL A 107 1.95 -7.07 5.83
CA VAL A 107 1.31 -7.78 4.71
C VAL A 107 1.96 -9.15 4.52
N ASN A 108 3.28 -9.20 4.36
CA ASN A 108 3.99 -10.47 4.15
C ASN A 108 3.79 -11.46 5.30
N LYS A 109 3.82 -10.96 6.55
CA LYS A 109 3.56 -11.80 7.72
C LYS A 109 2.17 -12.40 7.73
N VAL A 110 1.15 -11.66 7.27
CA VAL A 110 -0.22 -12.18 7.22
C VAL A 110 -0.40 -13.11 6.04
N LEU A 111 0.08 -12.74 4.85
CA LEU A 111 -0.03 -13.58 3.64
C LEU A 111 0.61 -14.95 3.83
N SER A 112 1.79 -15.01 4.49
CA SER A 112 2.47 -16.28 4.77
C SER A 112 1.68 -17.26 5.66
N ARG A 113 0.57 -16.82 6.28
CA ARG A 113 -0.28 -17.63 7.17
C ARG A 113 -1.63 -17.98 6.56
N ILE A 114 -1.94 -17.44 5.38
CA ILE A 114 -3.17 -17.77 4.66
C ILE A 114 -2.99 -19.14 4.02
N ARG A 115 -3.98 -20.02 4.23
CA ARG A 115 -3.96 -21.40 3.70
C ARG A 115 -4.46 -21.50 2.26
N LYS A 116 -5.26 -20.53 1.83
CA LYS A 116 -5.75 -20.44 0.45
C LYS A 116 -4.74 -19.64 -0.39
N PRO A 117 -4.59 -19.93 -1.68
CA PRO A 117 -3.71 -19.15 -2.54
C PRO A 117 -4.16 -17.67 -2.62
N VAL A 118 -3.25 -16.77 -2.29
CA VAL A 118 -3.37 -15.33 -2.48
C VAL A 118 -2.10 -14.86 -3.17
N HIS A 119 -2.23 -14.23 -4.33
CA HIS A 119 -1.11 -13.70 -5.09
C HIS A 119 -0.77 -12.29 -4.61
N LEU A 120 0.46 -12.09 -4.15
CA LEU A 120 0.95 -10.74 -3.86
C LEU A 120 1.37 -10.07 -5.17
N LEU A 121 0.69 -8.98 -5.51
CA LEU A 121 1.20 -8.03 -6.52
C LEU A 121 2.20 -7.12 -5.81
N ASP A 122 3.45 -7.52 -5.78
CA ASP A 122 4.50 -6.77 -5.07
C ASP A 122 4.97 -5.59 -5.92
N LEU A 123 4.23 -4.51 -5.81
CA LEU A 123 4.51 -3.24 -6.48
C LEU A 123 5.31 -2.27 -5.61
N THR A 124 5.61 -2.64 -4.36
CA THR A 124 6.21 -1.73 -3.38
C THR A 124 7.58 -1.25 -3.83
N THR A 125 8.52 -2.16 -4.03
CA THR A 125 9.89 -1.81 -4.40
C THR A 125 9.97 -1.02 -5.71
N LEU A 126 9.25 -1.44 -6.74
CA LEU A 126 9.26 -0.69 -8.01
C LEU A 126 8.70 0.73 -7.85
N SER A 127 7.75 0.91 -6.93
CA SER A 127 7.14 2.21 -6.68
C SER A 127 8.04 3.12 -5.84
N GLU A 128 8.90 2.57 -4.96
CA GLU A 128 9.89 3.35 -4.22
C GLU A 128 10.86 4.11 -5.13
N TYR A 129 11.17 3.57 -6.28
CA TYR A 129 12.02 4.25 -7.26
C TYR A 129 11.36 5.44 -7.95
N ARG A 130 10.04 5.57 -7.85
CA ARG A 130 9.25 6.51 -8.65
C ARG A 130 8.81 7.74 -7.86
N LYS A 131 9.75 8.35 -7.11
CA LYS A 131 9.55 9.62 -6.40
C LYS A 131 9.06 10.78 -7.30
N ASP A 132 9.22 10.63 -8.61
CA ASP A 132 8.81 11.54 -9.68
C ASP A 132 7.35 11.40 -10.14
N ALA A 133 6.67 10.34 -9.73
CA ALA A 133 5.37 9.97 -10.30
C ALA A 133 4.15 10.40 -9.47
N HIS A 134 4.34 11.28 -8.51
CA HIS A 134 3.26 11.84 -7.68
C HIS A 134 2.67 13.11 -8.28
N PRO A 135 1.38 13.41 -8.02
CA PRO A 135 0.75 14.65 -8.46
C PRO A 135 1.36 15.90 -7.82
N SER A 136 2.00 15.78 -6.66
CA SER A 136 2.68 16.88 -5.98
C SER A 136 1.74 18.08 -5.77
N LEU A 137 2.08 19.26 -6.28
CA LEU A 137 1.23 20.47 -6.24
C LEU A 137 0.16 20.49 -7.34
N TYR A 138 0.14 19.51 -8.26
CA TYR A 138 -0.80 19.42 -9.37
C TYR A 138 -1.99 18.50 -9.08
N ASN A 139 -2.28 18.24 -7.80
CA ASN A 139 -3.34 17.30 -7.39
C ASN A 139 -4.78 17.78 -7.70
N GLY A 140 -4.96 19.02 -8.10
CA GLY A 140 -6.23 19.58 -8.58
C GLY A 140 -7.33 19.78 -7.52
N ILE A 141 -7.20 19.21 -6.33
CA ILE A 141 -8.23 19.18 -5.30
C ILE A 141 -7.88 20.13 -4.14
N SER A 142 -6.63 20.20 -3.76
CA SER A 142 -6.14 21.09 -2.70
C SER A 142 -4.85 21.77 -3.13
N LYS A 143 -4.48 22.83 -2.39
CA LYS A 143 -3.17 23.46 -2.55
C LYS A 143 -2.06 22.73 -1.79
N ASP A 144 -2.41 21.63 -1.14
CA ASP A 144 -1.49 20.87 -0.32
C ASP A 144 -0.64 19.92 -1.18
N LEU A 145 0.56 19.66 -0.72
CA LEU A 145 1.48 18.74 -1.37
C LEU A 145 0.96 17.30 -1.27
N ASP A 146 0.84 16.62 -2.40
CA ASP A 146 0.45 15.21 -2.46
C ASP A 146 1.57 14.33 -2.98
N CYS A 147 2.23 13.62 -2.06
CA CYS A 147 3.27 12.63 -2.34
C CYS A 147 2.82 11.21 -1.95
N SER A 148 1.52 10.95 -1.92
CA SER A 148 0.92 9.65 -1.56
C SER A 148 0.06 9.04 -2.67
N HIS A 149 -0.57 9.85 -3.50
CA HIS A 149 -1.26 9.39 -4.71
C HIS A 149 -0.32 9.39 -5.92
N TRP A 150 -0.75 8.82 -7.02
CA TRP A 150 0.03 8.62 -8.23
C TRP A 150 -0.66 9.25 -9.44
N CYS A 151 0.14 9.83 -10.32
CA CYS A 151 -0.37 10.40 -11.57
C CYS A 151 -0.98 9.33 -12.49
N LEU A 152 -2.06 9.70 -13.17
CA LEU A 152 -2.69 8.93 -14.23
C LEU A 152 -2.69 9.76 -15.54
N PRO A 153 -2.20 9.22 -16.66
CA PRO A 153 -1.49 7.95 -16.81
C PRO A 153 -0.11 7.98 -16.12
N GLY A 154 0.45 6.83 -15.77
CA GLY A 154 1.75 6.77 -15.13
C GLY A 154 2.08 5.45 -14.45
N LEU A 155 2.63 5.50 -13.23
CA LEU A 155 3.06 4.30 -12.51
C LEU A 155 1.94 3.26 -12.31
N PRO A 156 0.66 3.62 -12.06
CA PRO A 156 -0.42 2.64 -11.97
C PRO A 156 -0.62 1.81 -13.24
N ASP A 157 -0.24 2.30 -14.41
CA ASP A 157 -0.28 1.49 -15.64
C ASP A 157 0.73 0.34 -15.60
N THR A 158 1.89 0.56 -14.96
CA THR A 158 2.86 -0.51 -14.70
C THR A 158 2.30 -1.55 -13.73
N TRP A 159 1.56 -1.12 -12.68
CA TRP A 159 0.87 -2.06 -11.79
C TRP A 159 -0.16 -2.90 -12.52
N ASN A 160 -0.91 -2.30 -13.45
CA ASN A 160 -1.87 -3.00 -14.29
C ASN A 160 -1.21 -4.04 -15.20
N LEU A 161 -0.01 -3.74 -15.73
CA LEU A 161 0.77 -4.72 -16.51
C LEU A 161 1.20 -5.92 -15.65
N LEU A 162 1.59 -5.71 -14.40
CA LEU A 162 1.91 -6.80 -13.48
C LEU A 162 0.68 -7.68 -13.20
N LEU A 163 -0.47 -7.05 -12.95
CA LEU A 163 -1.72 -7.78 -12.77
C LEU A 163 -2.09 -8.57 -14.03
N TYR A 164 -2.04 -7.94 -15.19
CA TYR A 164 -2.34 -8.60 -16.47
C TYR A 164 -1.43 -9.81 -16.71
N SER A 165 -0.13 -9.64 -16.51
CA SER A 165 0.84 -10.75 -16.60
C SER A 165 0.48 -11.91 -15.66
N SER A 166 0.09 -11.58 -14.42
CA SER A 166 -0.28 -12.60 -13.42
C SER A 166 -1.61 -13.29 -13.71
N LEU A 167 -2.50 -12.67 -14.50
CA LEU A 167 -3.78 -13.27 -14.92
C LEU A 167 -3.63 -14.16 -16.15
N THR A 168 -2.57 -13.98 -16.95
CA THR A 168 -2.34 -14.67 -18.22
C THR A 168 -1.24 -15.74 -18.13
N SER A 169 -0.53 -15.82 -17.01
CA SER A 169 0.47 -16.87 -16.72
C SER A 169 -0.19 -18.06 -16.04
#